data_2a783f8d754bb834c8bcd6ebdfdee1b8
#
_entry.id   2a783f8d754bb834c8bcd6ebdfdee1b8
#
_cell.length_a   1.000
_cell.length_b   1.000
_cell.length_c   1.000
_cell.angle_alpha   90.00
_cell.angle_beta   90.00
_cell.angle_gamma   90.00
#
_symmetry.space_group_name_H-M   'P 1'
#
loop_
_entity.id
_entity.type
_entity.pdbx_description
1 polymer ?
#
loop_
_entity_poly.entity_id
_entity_poly.type
_entity_poly.pdbx_seq_one_letter_code
_entity_poly.pdbx_strand_id
1 'polypeptide(L)'
;MKKFFLVGLVVFVCVFAVSFADAAKKAEPVPENPYDWEISMQPKPTADEREAARWSLILENDLGIYAYDMSTLKYFADKKGQVDENRIDVTVKTLFQNKELLKNLQRKYMEQLKGKEKVQYCLLDMEYNMAEKTYTVKEMRVFTDKNRMIEKKANKNGFVPVPEKTFAEAMYEICLQQSEQQKANEATANGTDGTKPCLLYTSD
;
A
#
# COMPACT_ATOMS: atom_id res chain seq x y z
N MET A 1 -48.93 -10.24 -52.11
CA MET A 1 -48.14 -11.40 -52.66
C MET A 1 -47.41 -12.10 -51.52
N LYS A 2 -47.81 -13.33 -51.30
CA LYS A 2 -47.31 -14.23 -50.27
C LYS A 2 -45.91 -14.68 -50.66
N LYS A 3 -44.97 -14.70 -49.72
CA LYS A 3 -43.89 -15.69 -49.75
C LYS A 3 -43.55 -16.13 -48.29
N PHE A 4 -44.00 -17.32 -48.01
CA PHE A 4 -43.58 -18.18 -46.93
C PHE A 4 -42.09 -18.44 -47.06
N PHE A 5 -41.35 -18.32 -45.97
CA PHE A 5 -40.06 -19.01 -45.84
C PHE A 5 -40.04 -19.79 -44.54
N LEU A 6 -40.15 -21.06 -44.75
CA LEU A 6 -40.03 -22.15 -43.81
C LEU A 6 -38.53 -22.41 -43.66
N VAL A 7 -37.97 -22.26 -42.48
CA VAL A 7 -36.62 -22.78 -42.17
C VAL A 7 -36.60 -23.16 -40.69
N GLY A 8 -36.68 -24.39 -40.38
CA GLY A 8 -35.56 -25.22 -40.08
C GLY A 8 -35.16 -25.07 -38.61
N LEU A 9 -35.93 -25.80 -37.74
CA LEU A 9 -35.57 -26.04 -36.33
C LEU A 9 -34.33 -26.93 -36.31
N VAL A 10 -33.15 -26.35 -36.14
CA VAL A 10 -31.93 -27.09 -35.77
C VAL A 10 -31.84 -27.10 -34.27
N VAL A 11 -32.21 -28.21 -33.66
CA VAL A 11 -31.97 -28.53 -32.27
C VAL A 11 -30.47 -28.76 -32.12
N PHE A 12 -29.75 -27.76 -31.66
CA PHE A 12 -28.36 -27.89 -31.25
C PHE A 12 -28.31 -28.35 -29.79
N VAL A 13 -28.28 -29.65 -29.61
CA VAL A 13 -28.02 -30.26 -28.31
C VAL A 13 -26.52 -30.02 -27.97
N CYS A 14 -26.25 -28.89 -27.33
CA CYS A 14 -24.95 -28.69 -26.69
C CYS A 14 -24.89 -29.54 -25.42
N VAL A 15 -24.26 -30.70 -25.53
CA VAL A 15 -23.80 -31.49 -24.40
C VAL A 15 -22.73 -30.67 -23.70
N PHE A 16 -23.12 -29.98 -22.63
CA PHE A 16 -22.16 -29.39 -21.69
C PHE A 16 -21.46 -30.53 -20.96
N ALA A 17 -20.34 -30.95 -21.50
CA ALA A 17 -19.36 -31.69 -20.73
C ALA A 17 -18.81 -30.72 -19.66
N VAL A 18 -19.37 -30.78 -18.45
CA VAL A 18 -18.81 -30.14 -17.27
C VAL A 18 -17.53 -30.89 -16.96
N SER A 19 -16.41 -30.41 -17.48
CA SER A 19 -15.10 -30.83 -17.01
C SER A 19 -14.96 -30.26 -15.60
N PHE A 20 -15.20 -31.10 -14.60
CA PHE A 20 -14.68 -30.87 -13.27
C PHE A 20 -13.15 -30.94 -13.40
N ALA A 21 -12.53 -29.78 -13.63
CA ALA A 21 -11.12 -29.61 -13.35
C ALA A 21 -10.99 -29.71 -11.84
N ASP A 22 -10.70 -30.92 -11.39
CA ASP A 22 -10.18 -31.19 -10.06
C ASP A 22 -8.92 -30.31 -9.93
N ALA A 23 -9.08 -29.18 -9.27
CA ALA A 23 -7.96 -28.37 -8.84
C ALA A 23 -7.24 -29.19 -7.79
N ALA A 24 -6.39 -30.11 -8.26
CA ALA A 24 -5.43 -30.79 -7.42
C ALA A 24 -4.69 -29.69 -6.66
N LYS A 25 -5.05 -29.48 -5.39
CA LYS A 25 -4.26 -28.72 -4.44
C LYS A 25 -2.86 -29.31 -4.53
N LYS A 26 -1.95 -28.52 -5.11
CA LYS A 26 -0.54 -28.87 -5.17
C LYS A 26 -0.14 -29.10 -3.73
N ALA A 27 0.01 -30.35 -3.33
CA ALA A 27 0.45 -30.70 -1.99
C ALA A 27 1.78 -30.01 -1.78
N GLU A 28 1.87 -29.19 -0.74
CA GLU A 28 3.16 -28.61 -0.34
C GLU A 28 4.13 -29.78 -0.12
N PRO A 29 5.37 -29.68 -0.62
CA PRO A 29 6.34 -30.75 -0.43
C PRO A 29 6.51 -31.03 1.05
N VAL A 30 6.26 -32.27 1.45
CA VAL A 30 6.47 -32.71 2.83
C VAL A 30 7.97 -32.58 3.13
N PRO A 31 8.38 -31.90 4.19
CA PRO A 31 9.80 -31.79 4.54
C PRO A 31 10.43 -33.19 4.72
N GLU A 32 11.58 -33.40 4.14
CA GLU A 32 12.32 -34.65 4.25
C GLU A 32 12.78 -34.97 5.69
N ASN A 33 12.90 -33.93 6.51
CA ASN A 33 13.27 -34.03 7.92
C ASN A 33 12.05 -33.71 8.81
N PRO A 34 11.61 -34.63 9.71
CA PRO A 34 10.51 -34.39 10.63
C PRO A 34 10.69 -33.22 11.57
N TYR A 35 11.94 -32.74 11.75
CA TYR A 35 12.26 -31.57 12.58
C TYR A 35 12.12 -30.23 11.82
N ASP A 36 11.94 -30.23 10.52
CA ASP A 36 11.74 -29.04 9.69
C ASP A 36 10.26 -28.57 9.65
N TRP A 37 9.41 -29.20 10.45
CA TRP A 37 8.02 -28.73 10.61
C TRP A 37 8.00 -27.50 11.51
N GLU A 38 7.98 -26.33 10.91
CA GLU A 38 7.59 -25.12 11.62
C GLU A 38 6.10 -25.18 11.94
N ILE A 39 5.76 -25.78 13.08
CA ILE A 39 4.40 -25.73 13.63
C ILE A 39 4.23 -24.33 14.23
N SER A 40 3.92 -23.35 13.39
CA SER A 40 3.44 -22.08 13.88
C SER A 40 2.06 -22.30 14.50
N MET A 41 1.98 -22.34 15.83
CA MET A 41 0.72 -22.41 16.56
C MET A 41 -0.06 -21.10 16.54
N GLN A 42 0.51 -20.05 15.93
CA GLN A 42 -0.18 -18.77 15.75
C GLN A 42 -1.03 -18.82 14.46
N PRO A 43 -2.31 -18.50 14.55
CA PRO A 43 -3.16 -18.40 13.37
C PRO A 43 -2.56 -17.34 12.41
N LYS A 44 -2.48 -17.70 11.13
CA LYS A 44 -2.02 -16.74 10.12
C LYS A 44 -2.97 -15.54 10.12
N PRO A 45 -2.43 -14.30 10.12
CA PRO A 45 -3.28 -13.11 10.16
C PRO A 45 -4.20 -13.08 8.94
N THR A 46 -5.44 -12.69 9.15
CA THR A 46 -6.45 -12.50 8.10
C THR A 46 -6.04 -11.41 7.13
N ALA A 47 -6.73 -11.30 5.99
CA ALA A 47 -6.49 -10.23 5.03
C ALA A 47 -6.71 -8.85 5.66
N ASP A 48 -7.75 -8.70 6.50
CA ASP A 48 -8.09 -7.45 7.17
C ASP A 48 -7.04 -7.07 8.24
N GLU A 49 -6.54 -8.04 9.00
CA GLU A 49 -5.45 -7.81 9.96
C GLU A 49 -4.15 -7.39 9.27
N ARG A 50 -3.82 -7.99 8.12
CA ARG A 50 -2.65 -7.59 7.33
C ARG A 50 -2.81 -6.19 6.75
N GLU A 51 -4.01 -5.86 6.26
CA GLU A 51 -4.30 -4.51 5.76
C GLU A 51 -4.24 -3.49 6.90
N ALA A 52 -4.79 -3.80 8.08
CA ALA A 52 -4.70 -2.93 9.25
C ALA A 52 -3.25 -2.72 9.73
N ALA A 53 -2.45 -3.79 9.79
CA ALA A 53 -1.04 -3.73 10.19
C ALA A 53 -0.15 -2.96 9.20
N ARG A 54 -0.60 -2.74 7.98
CA ARG A 54 0.11 -1.99 6.95
C ARG A 54 0.15 -0.49 7.22
N TRP A 55 -0.87 0.04 7.92
CA TRP A 55 -1.04 1.47 8.13
C TRP A 55 -0.54 1.89 9.51
N SER A 56 0.34 2.90 9.55
CA SER A 56 0.79 3.54 10.78
C SER A 56 0.21 4.94 10.91
N LEU A 57 -0.25 5.29 12.11
CA LEU A 57 -0.84 6.59 12.39
C LEU A 57 0.23 7.70 12.31
N ILE A 58 -0.07 8.79 11.60
CA ILE A 58 0.73 10.02 11.61
C ILE A 58 0.18 10.95 12.69
N LEU A 59 -1.08 11.35 12.53
CA LEU A 59 -1.80 12.18 13.49
C LEU A 59 -3.32 12.09 13.26
N GLU A 60 -4.08 12.57 14.23
CA GLU A 60 -5.51 12.79 14.14
C GLU A 60 -5.82 14.24 14.53
N ASN A 61 -6.75 14.88 13.82
CA ASN A 61 -7.24 16.22 14.07
C ASN A 61 -8.71 16.37 13.67
N ASP A 62 -9.27 17.58 13.78
CA ASP A 62 -10.67 17.88 13.46
C ASP A 62 -11.06 17.60 11.98
N LEU A 63 -10.10 17.50 11.08
CA LEU A 63 -10.35 17.20 9.67
C LEU A 63 -10.43 15.70 9.42
N GLY A 64 -9.61 14.91 10.14
CA GLY A 64 -9.58 13.46 9.98
C GLY A 64 -8.36 12.77 10.57
N ILE A 65 -8.24 11.49 10.26
CA ILE A 65 -7.12 10.62 10.63
C ILE A 65 -6.16 10.52 9.44
N TYR A 66 -4.88 10.71 9.70
CA TYR A 66 -3.80 10.59 8.73
C TYR A 66 -2.92 9.41 9.10
N ALA A 67 -2.78 8.48 8.18
CA ALA A 67 -1.93 7.30 8.35
C ALA A 67 -1.06 7.09 7.10
N TYR A 68 0.11 6.51 7.26
CA TYR A 68 0.97 6.17 6.12
C TYR A 68 1.11 4.67 5.95
N ASP A 69 1.31 4.25 4.74
CA ASP A 69 1.58 2.86 4.36
C ASP A 69 3.05 2.55 4.57
N MET A 70 3.36 1.81 5.63
CA MET A 70 4.74 1.42 5.98
C MET A 70 5.46 0.67 4.84
N SER A 71 4.71 -0.06 4.01
CA SER A 71 5.29 -0.82 2.89
C SER A 71 5.75 0.06 1.72
N THR A 72 5.28 1.31 1.65
CA THR A 72 5.61 2.27 0.60
C THR A 72 6.67 3.29 1.02
N LEU A 73 7.02 3.34 2.31
CA LEU A 73 8.05 4.24 2.84
C LEU A 73 9.43 3.75 2.41
N LYS A 74 9.99 4.37 1.39
CA LYS A 74 11.26 3.96 0.79
C LYS A 74 11.96 5.11 0.08
N TYR A 75 13.26 5.01 -0.11
CA TYR A 75 14.00 5.93 -0.95
C TYR A 75 13.46 5.94 -2.39
N PHE A 76 13.44 7.12 -2.97
CA PHE A 76 13.07 7.28 -4.37
C PHE A 76 14.10 6.57 -5.26
N ALA A 77 13.61 5.81 -6.24
CA ALA A 77 14.44 5.23 -7.29
C ALA A 77 13.97 5.76 -8.66
N ASP A 78 14.90 6.19 -9.46
CA ASP A 78 14.62 6.61 -10.82
C ASP A 78 14.24 5.43 -11.73
N LYS A 79 13.88 5.72 -12.99
CA LYS A 79 13.51 4.69 -13.98
C LYS A 79 14.65 3.73 -14.32
N LYS A 80 15.90 4.08 -13.98
CA LYS A 80 17.10 3.26 -14.19
C LYS A 80 17.46 2.46 -12.93
N GLY A 81 16.67 2.61 -11.85
CA GLY A 81 16.92 1.96 -10.57
C GLY A 81 17.97 2.67 -9.70
N GLN A 82 18.38 3.88 -10.07
CA GLN A 82 19.30 4.65 -9.26
C GLN A 82 18.55 5.24 -8.07
N VAL A 83 19.01 4.93 -6.85
CA VAL A 83 18.41 5.38 -5.60
C VAL A 83 18.93 6.78 -5.26
N ASP A 84 18.02 7.68 -4.87
CA ASP A 84 18.34 9.00 -4.33
C ASP A 84 18.03 8.98 -2.81
N GLU A 85 19.05 8.93 -1.98
CA GLU A 85 18.95 8.88 -0.53
C GLU A 85 18.40 10.16 0.11
N ASN A 86 18.33 11.26 -0.64
CA ASN A 86 17.72 12.49 -0.16
C ASN A 86 16.22 12.57 -0.44
N ARG A 87 15.67 11.59 -1.16
CA ARG A 87 14.25 11.60 -1.56
C ARG A 87 13.56 10.33 -1.08
N ILE A 88 12.40 10.50 -0.45
CA ILE A 88 11.60 9.40 0.12
C ILE A 88 10.20 9.45 -0.46
N ASP A 89 9.76 8.32 -1.00
CA ASP A 89 8.39 8.07 -1.44
C ASP A 89 7.56 7.46 -0.32
N VAL A 90 6.30 7.89 -0.20
CA VAL A 90 5.35 7.33 0.76
C VAL A 90 3.92 7.54 0.30
N THR A 91 3.03 6.59 0.58
CA THR A 91 1.58 6.74 0.40
C THR A 91 0.93 7.09 1.73
N VAL A 92 0.20 8.19 1.77
CA VAL A 92 -0.56 8.66 2.94
C VAL A 92 -2.04 8.47 2.68
N LYS A 93 -2.76 7.93 3.67
CA LYS A 93 -4.23 7.81 3.70
C LYS A 93 -4.80 8.86 4.63
N THR A 94 -5.75 9.63 4.12
CA THR A 94 -6.53 10.57 4.92
C THR A 94 -7.96 10.08 5.03
N LEU A 95 -8.39 9.65 6.21
CA LEU A 95 -9.76 9.28 6.50
C LEU A 95 -10.50 10.52 6.99
N PHE A 96 -11.50 10.97 6.25
CA PHE A 96 -12.23 12.19 6.55
C PHE A 96 -13.21 11.99 7.72
N GLN A 97 -13.15 12.87 8.74
CA GLN A 97 -14.05 12.84 9.89
C GLN A 97 -14.91 14.11 10.00
N ASN A 98 -14.43 15.23 9.47
CA ASN A 98 -15.12 16.49 9.53
C ASN A 98 -16.43 16.48 8.73
N LYS A 99 -17.56 16.72 9.41
CA LYS A 99 -18.90 16.65 8.81
C LYS A 99 -19.11 17.66 7.68
N GLU A 100 -18.58 18.87 7.81
CA GLU A 100 -18.71 19.90 6.77
C GLU A 100 -17.86 19.56 5.55
N LEU A 101 -16.61 19.11 5.76
CA LEU A 101 -15.75 18.64 4.70
C LEU A 101 -16.40 17.50 3.95
N LEU A 102 -16.91 16.47 4.66
CA LEU A 102 -17.60 15.34 4.06
C LEU A 102 -18.83 15.80 3.23
N LYS A 103 -19.63 16.73 3.75
CA LYS A 103 -20.78 17.28 3.02
C LYS A 103 -20.36 18.03 1.73
N ASN A 104 -19.24 18.75 1.78
CA ASN A 104 -18.70 19.46 0.62
C ASN A 104 -18.15 18.46 -0.41
N LEU A 105 -17.41 17.43 0.03
CA LEU A 105 -16.91 16.37 -0.84
C LEU A 105 -18.07 15.57 -1.45
N GLN A 106 -19.10 15.25 -0.68
CA GLN A 106 -20.30 14.56 -1.18
C GLN A 106 -20.99 15.35 -2.28
N ARG A 107 -21.10 16.69 -2.13
CA ARG A 107 -21.65 17.56 -3.19
C ARG A 107 -20.74 17.62 -4.41
N LYS A 108 -19.43 17.74 -4.20
CA LYS A 108 -18.46 17.79 -5.31
C LYS A 108 -18.49 16.54 -6.16
N TYR A 109 -18.65 15.36 -5.55
CA TYR A 109 -18.60 14.07 -6.23
C TYR A 109 -19.96 13.43 -6.47
N MET A 110 -21.06 14.18 -6.31
CA MET A 110 -22.43 13.65 -6.39
C MET A 110 -22.71 12.86 -7.66
N GLU A 111 -22.18 13.31 -8.80
CA GLU A 111 -22.37 12.65 -10.10
C GLU A 111 -21.58 11.33 -10.24
N GLN A 112 -20.47 11.18 -9.50
CA GLN A 112 -19.65 9.98 -9.52
C GLN A 112 -20.11 8.94 -8.49
N LEU A 113 -20.88 9.33 -7.48
CA LEU A 113 -21.37 8.45 -6.43
C LEU A 113 -22.53 7.58 -6.93
N LYS A 114 -22.56 6.31 -6.53
CA LYS A 114 -23.61 5.36 -6.89
C LYS A 114 -24.50 5.03 -5.70
N GLY A 115 -25.80 5.27 -5.86
CA GLY A 115 -26.78 4.92 -4.82
C GLY A 115 -26.53 5.65 -3.50
N LYS A 116 -26.23 4.90 -2.44
CA LYS A 116 -26.00 5.43 -1.08
C LYS A 116 -24.53 5.57 -0.71
N GLU A 117 -23.62 5.46 -1.67
CA GLU A 117 -22.18 5.61 -1.42
C GLU A 117 -21.84 7.00 -0.87
N LYS A 118 -20.81 7.05 -0.03
CA LYS A 118 -20.28 8.29 0.54
C LYS A 118 -18.78 8.37 0.31
N VAL A 119 -18.27 9.58 0.11
CA VAL A 119 -16.82 9.80 0.15
C VAL A 119 -16.32 9.50 1.54
N GLN A 120 -15.23 8.75 1.67
CA GLN A 120 -14.69 8.34 2.96
C GLN A 120 -13.24 8.73 3.17
N TYR A 121 -12.37 8.46 2.19
CA TYR A 121 -10.95 8.71 2.34
C TYR A 121 -10.29 9.08 1.01
N CYS A 122 -9.07 9.60 1.10
CA CYS A 122 -8.17 9.71 -0.04
C CYS A 122 -6.81 9.08 0.24
N LEU A 123 -6.14 8.67 -0.84
CA LEU A 123 -4.74 8.28 -0.84
C LEU A 123 -3.93 9.36 -1.56
N LEU A 124 -2.80 9.73 -0.98
CA LEU A 124 -1.86 10.70 -1.50
C LEU A 124 -0.51 10.00 -1.68
N ASP A 125 -0.05 9.87 -2.92
CA ASP A 125 1.31 9.42 -3.19
C ASP A 125 2.22 10.65 -3.12
N MET A 126 3.03 10.70 -2.08
CA MET A 126 3.87 11.85 -1.74
C MET A 126 5.34 11.51 -1.91
N GLU A 127 6.12 12.53 -2.19
CA GLU A 127 7.56 12.45 -2.24
C GLU A 127 8.15 13.61 -1.44
N TYR A 128 9.10 13.30 -0.56
CA TYR A 128 9.79 14.25 0.29
C TYR A 128 11.24 14.39 -0.15
N ASN A 129 11.75 15.63 -0.22
CA ASN A 129 13.16 15.93 -0.36
C ASN A 129 13.71 16.33 1.02
N MET A 130 14.51 15.45 1.59
CA MET A 130 15.04 15.60 2.95
C MET A 130 16.10 16.71 3.04
N ALA A 131 16.88 16.92 1.98
CA ALA A 131 17.94 17.93 1.95
C ALA A 131 17.37 19.36 1.91
N GLU A 132 16.24 19.56 1.26
CA GLU A 132 15.63 20.90 1.03
C GLU A 132 14.43 21.18 1.94
N LYS A 133 14.00 20.21 2.76
CA LYS A 133 12.75 20.26 3.55
C LYS A 133 11.54 20.65 2.67
N THR A 134 11.41 19.96 1.52
CA THR A 134 10.32 20.16 0.56
C THR A 134 9.57 18.87 0.30
N TYR A 135 8.35 18.97 -0.22
CA TYR A 135 7.56 17.81 -0.61
C TYR A 135 6.73 18.07 -1.87
N THR A 136 6.28 17.01 -2.49
CA THR A 136 5.29 17.07 -3.56
C THR A 136 4.28 15.95 -3.42
N VAL A 137 3.03 16.19 -3.81
CA VAL A 137 2.01 15.17 -3.98
C VAL A 137 2.02 14.76 -5.45
N LYS A 138 2.47 13.56 -5.76
CA LYS A 138 2.53 13.04 -7.14
C LYS A 138 1.15 12.70 -7.68
N GLU A 139 0.33 12.06 -6.84
CA GLU A 139 -0.99 11.59 -7.21
C GLU A 139 -1.94 11.64 -6.01
N MET A 140 -3.19 11.97 -6.27
CA MET A 140 -4.29 11.88 -5.30
C MET A 140 -5.38 10.95 -5.86
N ARG A 141 -5.86 10.04 -5.04
CA ARG A 141 -6.96 9.12 -5.34
C ARG A 141 -8.02 9.23 -4.27
N VAL A 142 -9.29 9.43 -4.66
CA VAL A 142 -10.43 9.57 -3.74
C VAL A 142 -11.31 8.34 -3.79
N PHE A 143 -11.72 7.86 -2.61
CA PHE A 143 -12.47 6.62 -2.44
C PHE A 143 -13.76 6.80 -1.67
N THR A 144 -14.72 5.93 -1.97
CA THR A 144 -15.97 5.80 -1.24
C THR A 144 -15.85 4.84 -0.05
N ASP A 145 -16.88 4.80 0.80
CA ASP A 145 -17.07 3.84 1.90
C ASP A 145 -17.15 2.38 1.44
N LYS A 146 -17.26 2.16 0.12
CA LYS A 146 -17.21 0.84 -0.52
C LYS A 146 -15.89 0.56 -1.24
N ASN A 147 -14.84 1.27 -0.87
CA ASN A 147 -13.51 1.16 -1.47
C ASN A 147 -13.48 1.36 -3.00
N ARG A 148 -14.48 2.05 -3.56
CA ARG A 148 -14.50 2.38 -4.97
C ARG A 148 -13.81 3.70 -5.22
N MET A 149 -12.80 3.72 -6.09
CA MET A 149 -12.14 4.94 -6.53
C MET A 149 -13.08 5.77 -7.40
N ILE A 150 -13.24 7.06 -7.06
CA ILE A 150 -14.11 8.00 -7.78
C ILE A 150 -13.33 9.13 -8.46
N GLU A 151 -12.14 9.45 -7.99
CA GLU A 151 -11.25 10.41 -8.64
C GLU A 151 -9.80 9.92 -8.55
N LYS A 152 -9.06 10.17 -9.63
CA LYS A 152 -7.61 10.01 -9.70
C LYS A 152 -7.04 11.26 -10.35
N LYS A 153 -6.20 11.99 -9.63
CA LYS A 153 -5.61 13.23 -10.10
C LYS A 153 -4.10 13.19 -9.92
N ALA A 154 -3.37 13.17 -11.03
CA ALA A 154 -1.94 13.39 -11.01
C ALA A 154 -1.65 14.88 -10.81
N ASN A 155 -0.70 15.19 -9.95
CA ASN A 155 -0.22 16.54 -9.74
C ASN A 155 1.04 16.76 -10.57
N LYS A 156 1.08 17.89 -11.26
CA LYS A 156 2.24 18.32 -12.06
C LYS A 156 3.03 19.45 -11.38
N ASN A 157 2.63 19.83 -10.17
CA ASN A 157 3.33 20.86 -9.40
C ASN A 157 4.67 20.29 -8.93
N GLY A 158 5.67 21.14 -8.89
CA GLY A 158 6.98 20.80 -8.33
C GLY A 158 6.96 20.68 -6.81
N PHE A 159 8.13 20.54 -6.22
CA PHE A 159 8.31 20.55 -4.79
C PHE A 159 7.94 21.90 -4.18
N VAL A 160 7.33 21.87 -3.00
CA VAL A 160 6.96 23.04 -2.20
C VAL A 160 7.52 22.86 -0.78
N PRO A 161 7.81 23.96 -0.05
CA PRO A 161 8.25 23.86 1.34
C PRO A 161 7.24 23.10 2.20
N VAL A 162 7.72 22.28 3.13
CA VAL A 162 6.87 21.56 4.10
C VAL A 162 6.23 22.60 5.04
N PRO A 163 4.89 22.72 5.08
CA PRO A 163 4.22 23.70 5.92
C PRO A 163 4.19 23.23 7.38
N GLU A 164 4.48 24.15 8.29
CA GLU A 164 4.48 23.88 9.72
C GLU A 164 3.08 23.49 10.26
N LYS A 165 3.06 22.69 11.33
CA LYS A 165 1.83 22.26 12.05
C LYS A 165 0.81 21.54 11.17
N THR A 166 1.29 20.80 10.19
CA THR A 166 0.46 19.99 9.28
C THR A 166 0.84 18.51 9.33
N PHE A 167 -0.03 17.67 8.76
CA PHE A 167 0.31 16.25 8.57
C PHE A 167 1.54 16.05 7.67
N ALA A 168 1.79 17.00 6.76
CA ALA A 168 2.96 16.93 5.87
C ALA A 168 4.27 17.11 6.65
N GLU A 169 4.28 17.99 7.68
CA GLU A 169 5.43 18.13 8.57
C GLU A 169 5.63 16.89 9.43
N ALA A 170 4.57 16.38 10.05
CA ALA A 170 4.65 15.16 10.86
C ALA A 170 5.16 13.96 10.03
N MET A 171 4.73 13.85 8.77
CA MET A 171 5.24 12.81 7.86
C MET A 171 6.69 13.06 7.46
N TYR A 172 7.11 14.31 7.26
CA TYR A 172 8.50 14.66 7.00
C TYR A 172 9.42 14.21 8.16
N GLU A 173 9.01 14.43 9.41
CA GLU A 173 9.77 13.96 10.59
C GLU A 173 9.89 12.42 10.63
N ILE A 174 8.83 11.71 10.26
CA ILE A 174 8.87 10.23 10.13
C ILE A 174 9.87 9.82 9.04
N CYS A 175 9.86 10.48 7.89
CA CYS A 175 10.82 10.22 6.82
C CYS A 175 12.27 10.48 7.26
N LEU A 176 12.50 11.55 8.04
CA LEU A 176 13.81 11.89 8.58
C LEU A 176 14.32 10.79 9.52
N GLN A 177 13.50 10.37 10.48
CA GLN A 177 13.85 9.28 11.41
C GLN A 177 14.17 7.98 10.66
N GLN A 178 13.39 7.63 9.64
CA GLN A 178 13.65 6.45 8.81
C GLN A 178 15.02 6.54 8.10
N SER A 179 15.32 7.70 7.53
CA SER A 179 16.62 7.95 6.87
C SER A 179 17.80 7.81 7.85
N GLU A 180 17.67 8.35 9.05
CA GLU A 180 18.71 8.26 10.08
C GLU A 180 18.92 6.82 10.58
N GLN A 181 17.83 6.07 10.79
CA GLN A 181 17.90 4.66 11.19
C GLN A 181 18.58 3.80 10.13
N GLN A 182 18.28 4.01 8.84
CA GLN A 182 18.92 3.26 7.76
C GLN A 182 20.42 3.54 7.70
N LYS A 183 20.84 4.80 7.79
CA LYS A 183 22.26 5.18 7.82
C LYS A 183 23.00 4.58 9.02
N ALA A 184 22.35 4.55 10.18
CA ALA A 184 22.93 3.92 11.38
C ALA A 184 23.11 2.41 11.21
N ASN A 185 22.13 1.72 10.62
CA ASN A 185 22.20 0.28 10.35
C ASN A 185 23.29 -0.07 9.33
N GLU A 186 23.45 0.72 8.29
CA GLU A 186 24.50 0.55 7.28
C GLU A 186 25.90 0.77 7.86
N ALA A 187 26.07 1.78 8.73
CA ALA A 187 27.33 2.03 9.43
C ALA A 187 27.71 0.86 10.36
N THR A 188 26.72 0.24 11.01
CA THR A 188 26.94 -0.92 11.89
C THR A 188 27.28 -2.18 11.08
N ALA A 189 26.61 -2.39 9.93
CA ALA A 189 26.88 -3.53 9.05
C ALA A 189 28.27 -3.49 8.42
N ASN A 190 28.76 -2.29 8.10
CA ASN A 190 30.09 -2.10 7.51
C ASN A 190 31.23 -2.10 8.58
N GLY A 191 30.90 -1.99 9.88
CA GLY A 191 31.85 -1.99 10.99
C GLY A 191 32.23 -3.37 11.54
N THR A 192 31.61 -4.46 11.07
CA THR A 192 31.82 -5.84 11.59
C THR A 192 32.77 -6.68 10.76
N ASP A 193 33.68 -6.09 10.00
CA ASP A 193 34.77 -6.86 9.38
C ASP A 193 36.02 -6.77 10.23
N GLY A 194 36.25 -7.78 11.03
CA GLY A 194 37.60 -8.05 11.56
C GLY A 194 37.82 -8.20 13.05
N THR A 195 36.93 -8.84 13.83
CA THR A 195 37.42 -9.47 15.09
C THR A 195 36.58 -10.72 15.41
N LYS A 196 37.03 -11.88 14.91
CA LYS A 196 36.68 -13.17 15.53
C LYS A 196 37.24 -13.15 16.94
N PRO A 197 36.43 -13.33 18.00
CA PRO A 197 37.01 -13.62 19.33
C PRO A 197 37.68 -14.99 19.25
N CYS A 198 38.98 -15.04 19.35
CA CYS A 198 39.71 -16.26 19.66
C CYS A 198 39.23 -16.71 21.04
N LEU A 199 38.41 -17.75 21.07
CA LEU A 199 38.16 -18.51 22.29
C LEU A 199 39.47 -19.24 22.65
N LEU A 200 40.26 -18.63 23.56
CA LEU A 200 41.32 -19.32 24.29
C LEU A 200 40.65 -20.34 25.23
N TYR A 201 40.70 -21.60 24.82
CA TYR A 201 40.47 -22.73 25.71
C TYR A 201 41.68 -22.82 26.64
N THR A 202 41.54 -22.41 27.89
CA THR A 202 42.47 -22.79 28.96
C THR A 202 41.96 -24.10 29.57
N SER A 203 42.68 -25.17 29.31
CA SER A 203 42.58 -26.44 30.05
C SER A 203 43.31 -26.25 31.36
N ASP A 204 42.65 -26.54 32.49
CA ASP A 204 43.19 -27.06 33.74
C ASP A 204 42.23 -28.13 34.27
#